data_de0d341034727f81f7f6b055e2feff31
#
_entry.id   de0d341034727f81f7f6b055e2feff31
#
_cell.length_a   1.000
_cell.length_b   1.000
_cell.length_c   1.000
_cell.angle_alpha   90.00
_cell.angle_beta   90.00
_cell.angle_gamma   90.00
#
_symmetry.space_group_name_H-M   'P 1'
#
loop_
_entity.id
_entity.type
_entity.pdbx_description
1 polymer ?
#
loop_
_entity_poly.entity_id
_entity_poly.type
_entity_poly.pdbx_seq_one_letter_code
_entity_poly.pdbx_strand_id
1 'polypeptide(L)'
;MEGAMNRMMSGVADFALGLAPEDVPDAARRDAALMLLDTLGVAAAASPMEAGRIARDTASLLYGSSDPAHRARMLFDGREASLAGAAYAAATQTDNLDAHDGYNPVKGHIGVAIIPALLALAEQAKPMSGAAALMLVTLGYEIAGRAGLALHATVSDYHTSGAWNALGVAVMASRLRGLSASKLR
;
A
#
# COMPACT_ATOMS: atom_id res chain seq x y z
N MET A 1 26.18 -13.35 12.08
CA MET A 1 25.37 -12.33 11.45
C MET A 1 24.20 -12.94 10.66
N GLU A 2 24.45 -13.89 9.79
CA GLU A 2 23.43 -14.59 8.96
C GLU A 2 22.29 -15.24 9.76
N GLY A 3 22.59 -15.93 10.85
CA GLY A 3 21.56 -16.55 11.71
C GLY A 3 20.66 -15.55 12.44
N ALA A 4 21.13 -14.35 12.75
CA ALA A 4 20.31 -13.28 13.34
C ALA A 4 19.39 -12.65 12.29
N MET A 5 19.91 -12.42 11.09
CA MET A 5 19.14 -11.91 9.94
C MET A 5 18.00 -12.89 9.60
N ASN A 6 18.28 -14.18 9.50
CA ASN A 6 17.28 -15.20 9.20
C ASN A 6 16.17 -15.27 10.26
N ARG A 7 16.50 -15.14 11.56
CA ARG A 7 15.48 -15.09 12.62
C ARG A 7 14.61 -13.83 12.53
N MET A 8 15.21 -12.67 12.26
CA MET A 8 14.48 -11.42 12.10
C MET A 8 13.52 -11.49 10.90
N MET A 9 13.98 -11.98 9.76
CA MET A 9 13.15 -12.13 8.55
C MET A 9 12.02 -13.16 8.77
N SER A 10 12.28 -14.24 9.54
CA SER A 10 11.23 -15.17 9.97
C SER A 10 10.17 -14.46 10.80
N GLY A 11 10.56 -13.70 11.82
CA GLY A 11 9.62 -12.99 12.70
C GLY A 11 8.75 -12.00 11.94
N VAL A 12 9.32 -11.26 10.98
CA VAL A 12 8.54 -10.33 10.11
C VAL A 12 7.56 -11.11 9.25
N ALA A 13 7.98 -12.19 8.61
CA ALA A 13 7.11 -13.01 7.78
C ALA A 13 5.99 -13.68 8.58
N ASP A 14 6.30 -14.19 9.76
CA ASP A 14 5.34 -14.84 10.66
C ASP A 14 4.28 -13.82 11.14
N PHE A 15 4.70 -12.63 11.55
CA PHE A 15 3.80 -11.53 11.87
C PHE A 15 2.91 -11.15 10.65
N ALA A 16 3.53 -10.91 9.52
CA ALA A 16 2.84 -10.44 8.32
C ALA A 16 1.79 -11.42 7.80
N LEU A 17 2.10 -12.72 7.84
CA LEU A 17 1.21 -13.77 7.35
C LEU A 17 0.27 -14.32 8.44
N GLY A 18 0.61 -14.13 9.72
CA GLY A 18 -0.15 -14.65 10.85
C GLY A 18 -1.17 -13.68 11.43
N LEU A 19 -1.00 -12.36 11.27
CA LEU A 19 -1.88 -11.35 11.85
C LEU A 19 -3.34 -11.59 11.45
N ALA A 20 -4.24 -11.72 12.41
CA ALA A 20 -5.68 -11.85 12.18
C ALA A 20 -6.41 -10.51 12.47
N PRO A 21 -7.61 -10.28 11.89
CA PRO A 21 -8.36 -9.05 12.15
C PRO A 21 -8.65 -8.80 13.65
N GLU A 22 -8.84 -9.85 14.42
CA GLU A 22 -9.07 -9.82 15.86
C GLU A 22 -7.84 -9.44 16.68
N ASP A 23 -6.64 -9.63 16.13
CA ASP A 23 -5.38 -9.26 16.78
C ASP A 23 -5.08 -7.76 16.70
N VAL A 24 -5.80 -7.03 15.82
CA VAL A 24 -5.61 -5.59 15.66
C VAL A 24 -6.30 -4.84 16.81
N PRO A 25 -5.55 -4.10 17.65
CA PRO A 25 -6.14 -3.32 18.72
C PRO A 25 -7.20 -2.32 18.20
N ASP A 26 -8.23 -2.05 18.98
CA ASP A 26 -9.32 -1.14 18.58
C ASP A 26 -8.83 0.27 18.23
N ALA A 27 -7.79 0.77 18.93
CA ALA A 27 -7.19 2.05 18.62
C ALA A 27 -6.56 2.03 17.21
N ALA A 28 -5.73 1.03 16.90
CA ALA A 28 -5.09 0.88 15.60
C ALA A 28 -6.12 0.68 14.47
N ARG A 29 -7.21 -0.03 14.75
CA ARG A 29 -8.32 -0.21 13.80
C ARG A 29 -9.04 1.10 13.49
N ARG A 30 -9.26 1.95 14.51
CA ARG A 30 -9.83 3.30 14.31
C ARG A 30 -8.89 4.18 13.51
N ASP A 31 -7.60 4.16 13.82
CA ASP A 31 -6.60 4.94 13.08
C ASP A 31 -6.50 4.48 11.62
N ALA A 32 -6.48 3.18 11.37
CA ALA A 32 -6.51 2.63 10.01
C ALA A 32 -7.76 3.07 9.22
N ALA A 33 -8.93 3.14 9.88
CA ALA A 33 -10.16 3.63 9.26
C ALA A 33 -10.07 5.13 8.92
N LEU A 34 -9.48 5.94 9.80
CA LEU A 34 -9.25 7.36 9.54
C LEU A 34 -8.25 7.59 8.41
N MET A 35 -7.14 6.83 8.38
CA MET A 35 -6.16 6.91 7.28
C MET A 35 -6.77 6.51 5.94
N LEU A 36 -7.60 5.46 5.93
CA LEU A 36 -8.33 5.05 4.73
C LEU A 36 -9.28 6.15 4.25
N LEU A 37 -10.05 6.75 5.16
CA LEU A 37 -11.00 7.82 4.84
C LEU A 37 -10.27 9.07 4.33
N ASP A 38 -9.19 9.47 5.01
CA ASP A 38 -8.34 10.60 4.64
C ASP A 38 -7.80 10.44 3.21
N THR A 39 -7.10 9.34 2.94
CA THR A 39 -6.52 9.07 1.62
C THR A 39 -7.57 9.03 0.52
N LEU A 40 -8.74 8.41 0.77
CA LEU A 40 -9.85 8.40 -0.19
C LEU A 40 -10.43 9.79 -0.44
N GLY A 41 -10.54 10.60 0.62
CA GLY A 41 -10.99 11.99 0.53
C GLY A 41 -10.06 12.84 -0.33
N VAL A 42 -8.74 12.73 -0.09
CA VAL A 42 -7.71 13.42 -0.87
C VAL A 42 -7.71 12.93 -2.32
N ALA A 43 -7.79 11.63 -2.56
CA ALA A 43 -7.87 11.05 -3.90
C ALA A 43 -9.11 11.55 -4.66
N ALA A 44 -10.26 11.65 -3.98
CA ALA A 44 -11.49 12.18 -4.59
C ALA A 44 -11.35 13.66 -4.95
N ALA A 45 -10.79 14.48 -4.06
CA ALA A 45 -10.55 15.89 -4.28
C ALA A 45 -9.54 16.14 -5.42
N ALA A 46 -8.53 15.30 -5.56
CA ALA A 46 -7.51 15.37 -6.60
C ALA A 46 -7.98 14.80 -7.96
N SER A 47 -9.08 14.06 -7.98
CA SER A 47 -9.56 13.37 -9.19
C SER A 47 -9.80 14.30 -10.39
N PRO A 48 -10.37 15.51 -10.26
CA PRO A 48 -10.57 16.44 -11.39
C PRO A 48 -9.29 17.18 -11.80
N MET A 49 -8.18 17.05 -11.07
CA MET A 49 -6.95 17.78 -11.34
C MET A 49 -6.21 17.22 -12.56
N GLU A 50 -5.50 18.08 -13.26
CA GLU A 50 -4.75 17.74 -14.48
C GLU A 50 -3.74 16.61 -14.27
N ALA A 51 -3.00 16.63 -13.18
CA ALA A 51 -2.02 15.59 -12.88
C ALA A 51 -2.67 14.21 -12.65
N GLY A 52 -3.84 14.17 -11.99
CA GLY A 52 -4.62 12.94 -11.87
C GLY A 52 -5.07 12.39 -13.21
N ARG A 53 -5.52 13.26 -14.12
CA ARG A 53 -5.88 12.88 -15.50
C ARG A 53 -4.67 12.31 -16.24
N ILE A 54 -3.52 12.99 -16.20
CA ILE A 54 -2.27 12.53 -16.82
C ILE A 54 -1.85 11.16 -16.28
N ALA A 55 -1.92 10.97 -14.96
CA ALA A 55 -1.56 9.69 -14.34
C ALA A 55 -2.44 8.54 -14.84
N ARG A 56 -3.77 8.75 -14.94
CA ARG A 56 -4.71 7.75 -15.47
C ARG A 56 -4.51 7.46 -16.95
N ASP A 57 -4.25 8.49 -17.75
CA ASP A 57 -3.97 8.35 -19.17
C ASP A 57 -2.65 7.58 -19.39
N THR A 58 -1.62 7.90 -18.61
CA THR A 58 -0.34 7.18 -18.61
C THR A 58 -0.52 5.72 -18.20
N ALA A 59 -1.32 5.45 -17.17
CA ALA A 59 -1.60 4.08 -16.74
C ALA A 59 -2.34 3.29 -17.82
N SER A 60 -3.31 3.89 -18.51
CA SER A 60 -4.01 3.26 -19.64
C SER A 60 -3.07 2.95 -20.80
N LEU A 61 -2.11 3.83 -21.08
CA LEU A 61 -1.21 3.71 -22.22
C LEU A 61 -0.08 2.70 -21.96
N LEU A 62 0.52 2.74 -20.76
CA LEU A 62 1.77 2.02 -20.47
C LEU A 62 1.60 0.80 -19.58
N TYR A 63 0.54 0.72 -18.79
CA TYR A 63 0.34 -0.32 -17.78
C TYR A 63 -0.91 -1.17 -18.05
N GLY A 64 -1.13 -1.55 -19.31
CA GLY A 64 -2.18 -2.50 -19.66
C GLY A 64 -1.86 -3.92 -19.18
N SER A 65 -2.87 -4.78 -19.13
CA SER A 65 -2.71 -6.22 -18.96
C SER A 65 -3.66 -6.96 -19.92
N SER A 66 -3.15 -7.98 -20.59
CA SER A 66 -3.99 -8.88 -21.40
C SER A 66 -4.77 -9.87 -20.53
N ASP A 67 -4.28 -10.19 -19.34
CA ASP A 67 -4.91 -11.10 -18.40
C ASP A 67 -5.91 -10.38 -17.50
N PRO A 68 -7.22 -10.69 -17.57
CA PRO A 68 -8.23 -10.08 -16.70
C PRO A 68 -7.95 -10.26 -15.20
N ALA A 69 -7.29 -11.36 -14.79
CA ALA A 69 -6.93 -11.61 -13.39
C ALA A 69 -5.86 -10.64 -12.85
N HIS A 70 -5.26 -9.84 -13.72
CA HIS A 70 -4.24 -8.86 -13.36
C HIS A 70 -4.67 -7.43 -13.70
N ARG A 71 -5.99 -7.17 -13.81
CA ARG A 71 -6.55 -5.83 -14.04
C ARG A 71 -7.27 -5.31 -12.81
N ALA A 72 -7.32 -3.99 -12.70
CA ALA A 72 -8.19 -3.29 -11.78
C ALA A 72 -8.71 -1.99 -12.42
N ARG A 73 -9.85 -1.53 -11.96
CA ARG A 73 -10.39 -0.22 -12.35
C ARG A 73 -9.59 0.88 -11.66
N MET A 74 -9.26 1.90 -12.41
CA MET A 74 -8.64 3.10 -11.86
C MET A 74 -9.65 3.89 -11.02
N LEU A 75 -9.20 4.32 -9.86
CA LEU A 75 -10.02 5.01 -8.87
C LEU A 75 -10.58 6.31 -9.44
N PHE A 76 -11.89 6.54 -9.31
CA PHE A 76 -12.65 7.67 -9.82
C PHE A 76 -12.63 7.86 -11.36
N ASP A 77 -12.19 6.85 -12.11
CA ASP A 77 -12.17 6.89 -13.58
C ASP A 77 -12.97 5.73 -14.19
N GLY A 78 -12.79 4.53 -13.65
CA GLY A 78 -13.47 3.32 -14.08
C GLY A 78 -12.84 2.60 -15.27
N ARG A 79 -11.89 3.19 -15.99
CA ARG A 79 -11.07 2.49 -16.99
C ARG A 79 -10.19 1.47 -16.29
N GLU A 80 -9.86 0.39 -17.01
CA GLU A 80 -8.98 -0.65 -16.48
C GLU A 80 -7.52 -0.39 -16.85
N ALA A 81 -6.64 -0.76 -15.92
CA ALA A 81 -5.21 -0.92 -16.13
C ALA A 81 -4.75 -2.22 -15.44
N SER A 82 -3.47 -2.56 -15.50
CA SER A 82 -2.94 -3.61 -14.64
C SER A 82 -3.10 -3.22 -13.16
N LEU A 83 -3.04 -4.20 -12.25
CA LEU A 83 -3.08 -3.91 -10.81
C LEU A 83 -2.07 -2.83 -10.41
N ALA A 84 -0.84 -2.92 -10.94
CA ALA A 84 0.19 -1.91 -10.70
C ALA A 84 -0.16 -0.56 -11.34
N GLY A 85 -0.73 -0.55 -12.54
CA GLY A 85 -1.15 0.67 -13.23
C GLY A 85 -2.28 1.40 -12.52
N ALA A 86 -3.29 0.66 -12.05
CA ALA A 86 -4.40 1.22 -11.28
C ALA A 86 -3.92 1.81 -9.94
N ALA A 87 -3.04 1.09 -9.22
CA ALA A 87 -2.43 1.57 -7.98
C ALA A 87 -1.57 2.82 -8.23
N TYR A 88 -0.73 2.82 -9.28
CA TYR A 88 0.09 3.95 -9.68
C TYR A 88 -0.76 5.20 -10.00
N ALA A 89 -1.81 5.05 -10.79
CA ALA A 89 -2.68 6.17 -11.15
C ALA A 89 -3.34 6.79 -9.91
N ALA A 90 -3.86 5.95 -9.01
CA ALA A 90 -4.50 6.41 -7.78
C ALA A 90 -3.49 7.05 -6.81
N ALA A 91 -2.29 6.48 -6.66
CA ALA A 91 -1.23 7.03 -5.83
C ALA A 91 -0.77 8.40 -6.35
N THR A 92 -0.45 8.52 -7.64
CA THR A 92 -0.02 9.79 -8.26
C THR A 92 -1.12 10.86 -8.17
N GLN A 93 -2.39 10.48 -8.36
CA GLN A 93 -3.52 11.38 -8.19
C GLN A 93 -3.60 11.93 -6.78
N THR A 94 -3.47 11.06 -5.76
CA THR A 94 -3.53 11.43 -4.34
C THR A 94 -2.33 12.31 -3.96
N ASP A 95 -1.14 11.89 -4.35
CA ASP A 95 0.13 12.57 -4.04
C ASP A 95 0.19 13.99 -4.60
N ASN A 96 -0.39 14.21 -5.77
CA ASN A 96 -0.42 15.52 -6.43
C ASN A 96 -1.08 16.63 -5.59
N LEU A 97 -2.05 16.31 -4.75
CA LEU A 97 -2.69 17.29 -3.87
C LEU A 97 -1.88 17.55 -2.59
N ASP A 98 -0.99 16.62 -2.24
CA ASP A 98 -0.09 16.70 -1.07
C ASP A 98 -0.81 17.05 0.26
N ALA A 99 -2.00 16.49 0.44
CA ALA A 99 -2.87 16.74 1.59
C ALA A 99 -3.20 15.46 2.39
N HIS A 100 -2.58 14.35 2.03
CA HIS A 100 -2.76 13.04 2.66
C HIS A 100 -1.81 12.86 3.87
N ASP A 101 -2.00 11.75 4.60
CA ASP A 101 -1.30 11.44 5.84
C ASP A 101 0.22 11.64 5.78
N GLY A 102 0.79 12.26 6.79
CA GLY A 102 2.24 12.43 6.92
C GLY A 102 2.78 11.69 8.14
N TYR A 103 3.86 10.92 7.95
CA TYR A 103 4.58 10.26 9.03
C TYR A 103 5.96 10.89 9.21
N ASN A 104 6.02 11.91 10.06
CA ASN A 104 7.22 12.73 10.31
C ASN A 104 8.50 11.94 10.59
N PRO A 105 8.49 10.83 11.37
CA PRO A 105 9.71 10.08 11.63
C PRO A 105 10.40 9.51 10.40
N VAL A 106 9.65 9.26 9.31
CA VAL A 106 10.20 8.80 8.03
C VAL A 106 10.15 9.87 6.95
N LYS A 107 9.72 11.08 7.31
CA LYS A 107 9.65 12.25 6.42
C LYS A 107 8.96 11.94 5.10
N GLY A 108 7.83 11.26 5.18
CA GLY A 108 7.08 10.80 4.02
C GLY A 108 5.70 10.30 4.39
N HIS A 109 5.02 9.76 3.39
CA HIS A 109 3.63 9.38 3.41
C HIS A 109 3.51 7.88 3.20
N ILE A 110 2.69 7.20 4.00
CA ILE A 110 2.49 5.75 3.92
C ILE A 110 1.22 5.43 3.12
N GLY A 111 0.12 6.09 3.44
CA GLY A 111 -1.19 5.80 2.90
C GLY A 111 -1.26 5.91 1.39
N VAL A 112 -0.54 6.86 0.82
CA VAL A 112 -0.48 7.10 -0.64
C VAL A 112 -0.03 5.89 -1.47
N ALA A 113 0.72 4.98 -0.87
CA ALA A 113 1.12 3.73 -1.52
C ALA A 113 0.24 2.55 -1.09
N ILE A 114 -0.06 2.45 0.21
CA ILE A 114 -0.74 1.29 0.79
C ILE A 114 -2.20 1.24 0.35
N ILE A 115 -2.92 2.34 0.42
CA ILE A 115 -4.36 2.36 0.16
C ILE A 115 -4.67 2.17 -1.34
N PRO A 116 -4.05 2.88 -2.29
CA PRO A 116 -4.20 2.58 -3.70
C PRO A 116 -3.86 1.15 -4.10
N ALA A 117 -2.79 0.59 -3.53
CA ALA A 117 -2.41 -0.79 -3.78
C ALA A 117 -3.47 -1.78 -3.22
N LEU A 118 -3.99 -1.54 -2.01
CA LEU A 118 -5.06 -2.35 -1.44
C LEU A 118 -6.31 -2.35 -2.33
N LEU A 119 -6.74 -1.18 -2.79
CA LEU A 119 -7.93 -1.05 -3.63
C LEU A 119 -7.76 -1.79 -4.95
N ALA A 120 -6.62 -1.62 -5.62
CA ALA A 120 -6.33 -2.33 -6.87
C ALA A 120 -6.29 -3.86 -6.66
N LEU A 121 -5.63 -4.34 -5.61
CA LEU A 121 -5.54 -5.76 -5.29
C LEU A 121 -6.89 -6.35 -4.88
N ALA A 122 -7.73 -5.58 -4.20
CA ALA A 122 -9.05 -6.02 -3.75
C ALA A 122 -10.00 -6.34 -4.92
N GLU A 123 -9.84 -5.71 -6.09
CA GLU A 123 -10.63 -6.03 -7.29
C GLU A 123 -10.49 -7.50 -7.71
N GLN A 124 -9.36 -8.11 -7.44
CA GLN A 124 -9.05 -9.50 -7.80
C GLN A 124 -9.03 -10.45 -6.58
N ALA A 125 -9.22 -9.92 -5.39
CA ALA A 125 -9.25 -10.73 -4.18
C ALA A 125 -10.65 -11.35 -3.96
N LYS A 126 -10.71 -12.40 -3.14
CA LYS A 126 -11.98 -12.87 -2.62
C LYS A 126 -12.63 -11.77 -1.77
N PRO A 127 -13.97 -11.69 -1.74
CA PRO A 127 -14.66 -10.73 -0.87
C PRO A 127 -14.13 -10.80 0.57
N MET A 128 -13.81 -9.65 1.14
CA MET A 128 -13.29 -9.53 2.50
C MET A 128 -14.20 -8.65 3.36
N SER A 129 -14.17 -8.88 4.67
CA SER A 129 -14.86 -8.00 5.62
C SER A 129 -14.13 -6.66 5.78
N GLY A 130 -14.83 -5.63 6.26
CA GLY A 130 -14.21 -4.36 6.61
C GLY A 130 -13.09 -4.51 7.65
N ALA A 131 -13.27 -5.43 8.62
CA ALA A 131 -12.22 -5.73 9.60
C ALA A 131 -10.95 -6.30 8.95
N ALA A 132 -11.10 -7.18 7.96
CA ALA A 132 -9.96 -7.72 7.20
C ALA A 132 -9.28 -6.63 6.36
N ALA A 133 -10.04 -5.73 5.74
CA ALA A 133 -9.48 -4.61 4.99
C ALA A 133 -8.69 -3.66 5.91
N LEU A 134 -9.23 -3.29 7.08
CA LEU A 134 -8.53 -2.44 8.05
C LEU A 134 -7.30 -3.13 8.65
N MET A 135 -7.33 -4.44 8.85
CA MET A 135 -6.14 -5.21 9.23
C MET A 135 -5.05 -5.11 8.17
N LEU A 136 -5.40 -5.19 6.87
CA LEU A 136 -4.43 -5.04 5.78
C LEU A 136 -3.86 -3.62 5.71
N VAL A 137 -4.67 -2.59 5.94
CA VAL A 137 -4.18 -1.21 6.08
C VAL A 137 -3.18 -1.13 7.23
N THR A 138 -3.55 -1.60 8.43
CA THR A 138 -2.68 -1.62 9.61
C THR A 138 -1.37 -2.34 9.31
N LEU A 139 -1.43 -3.52 8.70
CA LEU A 139 -0.26 -4.30 8.31
C LEU A 139 0.66 -3.54 7.36
N GLY A 140 0.10 -2.91 6.33
CA GLY A 140 0.85 -2.10 5.37
C GLY A 140 1.58 -0.94 6.04
N TYR A 141 0.88 -0.21 6.93
CA TYR A 141 1.45 0.90 7.69
C TYR A 141 2.55 0.45 8.66
N GLU A 142 2.35 -0.65 9.39
CA GLU A 142 3.36 -1.19 10.32
C GLU A 142 4.64 -1.61 9.59
N ILE A 143 4.53 -2.35 8.52
CA ILE A 143 5.71 -2.79 7.76
C ILE A 143 6.41 -1.63 7.07
N ALA A 144 5.67 -0.77 6.38
CA ALA A 144 6.24 0.38 5.68
C ALA A 144 6.86 1.38 6.65
N GLY A 145 6.16 1.74 7.73
CA GLY A 145 6.66 2.69 8.72
C GLY A 145 7.94 2.21 9.40
N ARG A 146 8.01 0.94 9.81
CA ARG A 146 9.22 0.35 10.41
C ARG A 146 10.37 0.25 9.42
N ALA A 147 10.09 -0.12 8.18
CA ALA A 147 11.09 -0.14 7.11
C ALA A 147 11.65 1.26 6.84
N GLY A 148 10.78 2.29 6.83
CA GLY A 148 11.18 3.68 6.70
C GLY A 148 12.05 4.16 7.85
N LEU A 149 11.70 3.83 9.10
CA LEU A 149 12.52 4.13 10.28
C LEU A 149 13.90 3.48 10.19
N ALA A 150 13.97 2.21 9.84
CA ALA A 150 15.23 1.49 9.69
C ALA A 150 16.08 2.10 8.58
N LEU A 151 15.49 2.44 7.44
CA LEU A 151 16.18 3.06 6.32
C LEU A 151 16.78 4.40 6.73
N HIS A 152 15.98 5.30 7.33
CA HIS A 152 16.45 6.63 7.75
C HIS A 152 17.51 6.59 8.86
N ALA A 153 17.53 5.51 9.64
CA ALA A 153 18.58 5.32 10.66
C ALA A 153 19.90 4.79 10.07
N THR A 154 19.91 4.29 8.85
CA THR A 154 21.08 3.58 8.26
C THR A 154 21.65 4.20 7.01
N VAL A 155 20.98 5.17 6.39
CA VAL A 155 21.43 5.85 5.18
C VAL A 155 21.78 7.31 5.46
N SER A 156 22.75 7.85 4.70
CA SER A 156 23.17 9.23 4.80
C SER A 156 22.30 10.19 3.98
N ASP A 157 21.60 9.68 2.96
CA ASP A 157 20.79 10.50 2.07
C ASP A 157 19.39 10.76 2.64
N TYR A 158 18.98 12.03 2.51
CA TYR A 158 17.75 12.53 3.10
C TYR A 158 16.48 11.95 2.46
N HIS A 159 16.51 11.70 1.16
CA HIS A 159 15.33 11.24 0.40
C HIS A 159 15.60 9.96 -0.37
N THR A 160 15.29 8.86 0.26
CA THR A 160 14.93 7.63 -0.44
C THR A 160 13.42 7.53 -0.61
N SER A 161 12.80 8.68 -0.69
CA SER A 161 11.45 9.05 -1.08
C SER A 161 10.43 7.90 -1.19
N GLY A 162 9.98 7.36 -0.07
CA GLY A 162 8.90 6.37 -0.07
C GLY A 162 9.26 4.98 -0.59
N ALA A 163 10.52 4.70 -0.96
CA ALA A 163 10.95 3.37 -1.44
C ALA A 163 10.62 2.24 -0.45
N TRP A 164 10.67 2.53 0.84
CA TRP A 164 10.30 1.63 1.94
C TRP A 164 8.82 1.22 1.92
N ASN A 165 7.93 2.00 1.30
CA ASN A 165 6.53 1.65 1.10
C ASN A 165 6.34 0.36 0.29
N ALA A 166 7.27 0.06 -0.62
CA ALA A 166 7.22 -1.15 -1.43
C ALA A 166 7.17 -2.43 -0.57
N LEU A 167 7.80 -2.43 0.61
CA LEU A 167 7.76 -3.58 1.53
C LEU A 167 6.36 -3.76 2.13
N GLY A 168 5.67 -2.69 2.52
CA GLY A 168 4.29 -2.74 2.98
C GLY A 168 3.34 -3.27 1.91
N VAL A 169 3.48 -2.78 0.68
CA VAL A 169 2.69 -3.24 -0.47
C VAL A 169 2.96 -4.71 -0.77
N ALA A 170 4.23 -5.14 -0.77
CA ALA A 170 4.61 -6.53 -1.05
C ALA A 170 4.02 -7.50 -0.02
N VAL A 171 4.08 -7.15 1.27
CA VAL A 171 3.51 -7.96 2.35
C VAL A 171 1.99 -8.07 2.21
N MET A 172 1.31 -6.95 1.98
CA MET A 172 -0.14 -6.90 1.79
C MET A 172 -0.57 -7.75 0.57
N ALA A 173 0.13 -7.61 -0.55
CA ALA A 173 -0.12 -8.41 -1.76
C ALA A 173 0.13 -9.91 -1.52
N SER A 174 1.18 -10.25 -0.79
CA SER A 174 1.50 -11.64 -0.43
C SER A 174 0.39 -12.26 0.44
N ARG A 175 -0.13 -11.49 1.40
CA ARG A 175 -1.25 -11.90 2.24
C ARG A 175 -2.51 -12.16 1.42
N LEU A 176 -2.90 -11.22 0.56
CA LEU A 176 -4.08 -11.34 -0.30
C LEU A 176 -4.00 -12.51 -1.28
N ARG A 177 -2.79 -12.83 -1.75
CA ARG A 177 -2.54 -13.93 -2.67
C ARG A 177 -2.27 -15.27 -1.99
N GLY A 178 -2.28 -15.33 -0.66
CA GLY A 178 -2.01 -16.55 0.11
C GLY A 178 -0.61 -17.10 -0.13
N LEU A 179 0.39 -16.25 -0.30
CA LEU A 179 1.77 -16.69 -0.48
C LEU A 179 2.36 -17.24 0.82
N SER A 180 3.27 -18.21 0.67
CA SER A 180 4.00 -18.77 1.82
C SER A 180 5.11 -17.84 2.30
N ALA A 181 5.55 -18.02 3.56
CA ALA A 181 6.66 -17.27 4.12
C ALA A 181 7.97 -17.40 3.30
N SER A 182 8.18 -18.55 2.64
CA SER A 182 9.34 -18.74 1.76
C SER A 182 9.31 -17.89 0.49
N LYS A 183 8.13 -17.42 0.07
CA LYS A 183 7.97 -16.53 -1.09
C LYS A 183 7.95 -15.05 -0.69
N LEU A 184 7.74 -14.76 0.60
CA LEU A 184 7.79 -13.40 1.13
C LEU A 184 9.23 -12.98 1.49
N ARG A 185 10.12 -13.93 1.76
CA ARG A 185 11.54 -13.71 2.05
C ARG A 185 12.32 -13.53 0.76
#